data_9781165ea565233f817ea316e5227d6f
#
_entry.id   9781165ea565233f817ea316e5227d6f
#
_cell.length_a   1.000
_cell.length_b   1.000
_cell.length_c   1.000
_cell.angle_alpha   90.00
_cell.angle_beta   90.00
_cell.angle_gamma   90.00
#
_symmetry.space_group_name_H-M   'P 1'
#
loop_
_entity.id
_entity.type
_entity.pdbx_description
1 polymer ?
#
loop_
_entity_poly.entity_id
_entity_poly.type
_entity_poly.pdbx_seq_one_letter_code
_entity_poly.pdbx_strand_id
1 'polypeptide(L)'
;AFIAGSLVSGCAPTFEVLLFGRLVQGVGTGLILPMMFSMVLEVFPPCKIGAAMGVTALIIMFAPAIGPTLSGILLGVFSWRAIFFSFVVVLAVGVAFALKFLVNPCELTRPNVDALSCVLSCVGFGGLVFGVGLASSYGWASAQVLAPLACGIVALAWYARRQLMIDVPIINVRIFGIRGFVLGGAAMMINFGITLSAMFLLPQFIQNAMGVAVAMTGIIMLPGGIVNAIVSMLAGRLYDRVGACIPARIGFALSIAGSIMLLLAMGSSTIAYVIVAHIVLMIGVPLAMSPCQTSALN
;
A
#
# COMPACT_ATOMS: atom_id res chain seq x y z
N ALA A 1 0.25 -18.24 6.57
CA ALA A 1 1.17 -17.28 7.16
C ALA A 1 0.40 -16.11 7.82
N PHE A 2 -0.45 -15.36 7.10
CA PHE A 2 -1.10 -14.16 7.65
C PHE A 2 -1.97 -14.44 8.89
N ILE A 3 -2.84 -15.45 8.86
CA ILE A 3 -3.67 -15.85 10.02
C ILE A 3 -2.79 -16.22 11.22
N ALA A 4 -1.75 -17.01 11.02
CA ALA A 4 -0.82 -17.38 12.08
C ALA A 4 -0.15 -16.15 12.71
N GLY A 5 0.34 -15.22 11.87
CA GLY A 5 0.91 -13.95 12.33
C GLY A 5 -0.10 -13.08 13.09
N SER A 6 -1.39 -13.06 12.64
CA SER A 6 -2.46 -12.33 13.34
C SER A 6 -2.76 -12.94 14.71
N LEU A 7 -2.79 -14.25 14.84
CA LEU A 7 -2.98 -14.93 16.13
C LEU A 7 -1.81 -14.63 17.08
N VAL A 8 -0.57 -14.74 16.60
CA VAL A 8 0.63 -14.41 17.40
C VAL A 8 0.58 -12.95 17.86
N SER A 9 0.27 -12.00 16.96
CA SER A 9 0.18 -10.57 17.32
C SER A 9 -0.97 -10.27 18.27
N GLY A 10 -2.14 -10.90 18.07
CA GLY A 10 -3.31 -10.72 18.93
C GLY A 10 -3.12 -11.27 20.35
N CYS A 11 -2.35 -12.34 20.49
CA CYS A 11 -2.02 -12.96 21.77
C CYS A 11 -0.70 -12.44 22.39
N ALA A 12 -0.02 -11.46 21.73
CA ALA A 12 1.30 -11.01 22.16
C ALA A 12 1.31 -10.42 23.57
N PRO A 13 2.14 -10.94 24.48
CA PRO A 13 2.36 -10.36 25.81
C PRO A 13 3.38 -9.23 25.80
N THR A 14 4.32 -9.23 24.84
CA THR A 14 5.40 -8.23 24.69
C THR A 14 5.43 -7.66 23.28
N PHE A 15 6.13 -6.53 23.13
CA PHE A 15 6.27 -5.86 21.84
C PHE A 15 7.06 -6.72 20.83
N GLU A 16 8.06 -7.47 21.27
CA GLU A 16 8.88 -8.33 20.41
C GLU A 16 8.05 -9.45 19.79
N VAL A 17 7.16 -10.07 20.58
CA VAL A 17 6.23 -11.11 20.08
C VAL A 17 5.25 -10.52 19.08
N LEU A 18 4.75 -9.32 19.34
CA LEU A 18 3.90 -8.60 18.40
C LEU A 18 4.64 -8.33 17.08
N LEU A 19 5.87 -7.84 17.17
CA LEU A 19 6.70 -7.56 15.99
C LEU A 19 6.97 -8.83 15.18
N PHE A 20 7.29 -9.95 15.84
CA PHE A 20 7.45 -11.23 15.18
C PHE A 20 6.17 -11.66 14.44
N GLY A 21 5.01 -11.55 15.09
CA GLY A 21 3.72 -11.80 14.43
C GLY A 21 3.49 -10.91 13.19
N ARG A 22 3.88 -9.63 13.26
CA ARG A 22 3.83 -8.69 12.12
C ARG A 22 4.76 -9.09 10.98
N LEU A 23 5.95 -9.61 11.27
CA LEU A 23 6.84 -10.16 10.24
C LEU A 23 6.21 -11.35 9.52
N VAL A 24 5.59 -12.27 10.26
CA VAL A 24 4.87 -13.43 9.67
C VAL A 24 3.67 -12.97 8.84
N GLN A 25 2.92 -11.93 9.27
CA GLN A 25 1.87 -11.31 8.47
C GLN A 25 2.41 -10.71 7.18
N GLY A 26 3.58 -10.03 7.25
CA GLY A 26 4.24 -9.43 6.09
C GLY A 26 4.55 -10.45 5.00
N VAL A 27 5.06 -11.64 5.37
CA VAL A 27 5.26 -12.75 4.42
C VAL A 27 3.95 -13.15 3.74
N GLY A 28 2.86 -13.26 4.51
CA GLY A 28 1.54 -13.58 3.95
C GLY A 28 1.05 -12.52 2.97
N THR A 29 1.16 -11.24 3.34
CA THR A 29 0.73 -10.12 2.49
C THR A 29 1.55 -10.06 1.19
N GLY A 30 2.86 -10.26 1.28
CA GLY A 30 3.76 -10.23 0.12
C GLY A 30 3.43 -11.29 -0.94
N LEU A 31 2.80 -12.40 -0.53
CA LEU A 31 2.36 -13.45 -1.46
C LEU A 31 0.97 -13.18 -2.06
N ILE A 32 0.05 -12.59 -1.30
CA ILE A 32 -1.37 -12.44 -1.72
C ILE A 32 -1.51 -11.55 -2.94
N LEU A 33 -0.87 -10.37 -2.95
CA LEU A 33 -1.05 -9.39 -4.02
C LEU A 33 -0.54 -9.89 -5.40
N PRO A 34 0.70 -10.40 -5.54
CA PRO A 34 1.16 -10.94 -6.81
C PRO A 34 0.32 -12.13 -7.29
N MET A 35 -0.05 -13.04 -6.37
CA MET A 35 -0.89 -14.18 -6.72
C MET A 35 -2.27 -13.74 -7.23
N MET A 36 -2.88 -12.73 -6.62
CA MET A 36 -4.16 -12.19 -7.07
C MET A 36 -4.09 -11.66 -8.51
N PHE A 37 -3.04 -10.90 -8.83
CA PHE A 37 -2.85 -10.38 -10.20
C PHE A 37 -2.60 -11.52 -11.20
N SER A 38 -1.75 -12.49 -10.87
CA SER A 38 -1.48 -13.65 -11.73
C SER A 38 -2.75 -14.45 -11.99
N MET A 39 -3.55 -14.72 -10.95
CA MET A 39 -4.82 -15.46 -11.11
C MET A 39 -5.81 -14.72 -12.02
N VAL A 40 -5.90 -13.39 -11.92
CA VAL A 40 -6.76 -12.60 -12.81
C VAL A 40 -6.33 -12.74 -14.27
N LEU A 41 -5.03 -12.70 -14.53
CA LEU A 41 -4.49 -12.83 -15.89
C LEU A 41 -4.68 -14.22 -16.48
N GLU A 42 -4.69 -15.26 -15.66
CA GLU A 42 -4.81 -16.65 -16.09
C GLU A 42 -6.27 -17.13 -16.24
N VAL A 43 -7.16 -16.67 -15.34
CA VAL A 43 -8.54 -17.16 -15.29
C VAL A 43 -9.45 -16.40 -16.24
N PHE A 44 -9.21 -15.10 -16.47
CA PHE A 44 -10.11 -14.27 -17.29
C PHE A 44 -9.64 -14.22 -18.74
N PRO A 45 -10.58 -14.32 -19.71
CA PRO A 45 -10.24 -14.14 -21.12
C PRO A 45 -9.76 -12.71 -21.40
N PRO A 46 -8.89 -12.49 -22.42
CA PRO A 46 -8.28 -11.18 -22.71
C PRO A 46 -9.27 -10.01 -22.79
N CYS A 47 -10.45 -10.25 -23.30
CA CYS A 47 -11.51 -9.22 -23.43
C CYS A 47 -12.14 -8.79 -22.08
N LYS A 48 -11.94 -9.56 -20.98
CA LYS A 48 -12.48 -9.29 -19.65
C LYS A 48 -11.42 -8.97 -18.61
N ILE A 49 -10.13 -9.07 -18.95
CA ILE A 49 -9.03 -8.78 -18.03
C ILE A 49 -9.13 -7.35 -17.46
N GLY A 50 -9.42 -6.35 -18.30
CA GLY A 50 -9.55 -4.96 -17.86
C GLY A 50 -10.64 -4.78 -16.80
N ALA A 51 -11.80 -5.41 -16.97
CA ALA A 51 -12.88 -5.35 -15.98
C ALA A 51 -12.49 -6.06 -14.67
N ALA A 52 -11.85 -7.22 -14.75
CA ALA A 52 -11.39 -7.97 -13.58
C ALA A 52 -10.30 -7.21 -12.81
N MET A 53 -9.33 -6.60 -13.52
CA MET A 53 -8.32 -5.72 -12.92
C MET A 53 -8.94 -4.48 -12.28
N GLY A 54 -9.99 -3.92 -12.87
CA GLY A 54 -10.75 -2.82 -12.29
C GLY A 54 -11.40 -3.18 -10.96
N VAL A 55 -11.99 -4.37 -10.85
CA VAL A 55 -12.54 -4.89 -9.57
C VAL A 55 -11.43 -5.12 -8.55
N THR A 56 -10.31 -5.67 -8.98
CA THR A 56 -9.13 -5.87 -8.13
C THR A 56 -8.60 -4.54 -7.57
N ALA A 57 -8.46 -3.53 -8.43
CA ALA A 57 -8.05 -2.19 -8.01
C ALA A 57 -9.05 -1.55 -7.03
N LEU A 58 -10.36 -1.72 -7.27
CA LEU A 58 -11.42 -1.27 -6.36
C LEU A 58 -11.23 -1.87 -4.96
N ILE A 59 -11.02 -3.19 -4.86
CA ILE A 59 -10.83 -3.88 -3.57
C ILE A 59 -9.60 -3.36 -2.86
N ILE A 60 -8.47 -3.19 -3.57
CA ILE A 60 -7.20 -2.68 -3.01
C ILE A 60 -7.38 -1.26 -2.48
N MET A 61 -8.11 -0.40 -3.20
CA MET A 61 -8.32 1.01 -2.81
C MET A 61 -9.38 1.16 -1.72
N PHE A 62 -10.33 0.24 -1.62
CA PHE A 62 -11.39 0.25 -0.62
C PHE A 62 -10.88 -0.10 0.78
N ALA A 63 -9.90 -1.01 0.87
CA ALA A 63 -9.34 -1.44 2.15
C ALA A 63 -8.69 -0.30 2.96
N PRO A 64 -7.81 0.55 2.40
CA PRO A 64 -7.29 1.73 3.08
C PRO A 64 -8.37 2.75 3.46
N ALA A 65 -9.43 2.84 2.66
CA ALA A 65 -10.54 3.77 2.93
C ALA A 65 -11.31 3.41 4.19
N ILE A 66 -11.60 2.11 4.39
CA ILE A 66 -12.37 1.62 5.55
C ILE A 66 -11.48 1.32 6.76
N GLY A 67 -10.20 1.03 6.52
CA GLY A 67 -9.27 0.60 7.58
C GLY A 67 -9.25 1.51 8.80
N PRO A 68 -9.02 2.81 8.68
CA PRO A 68 -9.01 3.73 9.81
C PRO A 68 -10.34 3.79 10.56
N THR A 69 -11.44 3.75 9.83
CA THR A 69 -12.80 3.78 10.42
C THR A 69 -13.06 2.52 11.23
N LEU A 70 -12.80 1.35 10.64
CA LEU A 70 -12.98 0.06 11.31
C LEU A 70 -12.09 -0.07 12.54
N SER A 71 -10.81 0.31 12.38
CA SER A 71 -9.85 0.32 13.49
C SER A 71 -10.27 1.28 14.60
N GLY A 72 -10.77 2.48 14.24
CA GLY A 72 -11.26 3.47 15.20
C GLY A 72 -12.45 2.97 16.01
N ILE A 73 -13.43 2.33 15.35
CA ILE A 73 -14.59 1.73 16.01
C ILE A 73 -14.16 0.58 16.93
N LEU A 74 -13.30 -0.32 16.45
CA LEU A 74 -12.80 -1.44 17.25
C LEU A 74 -12.03 -0.96 18.49
N LEU A 75 -11.19 0.06 18.36
CA LEU A 75 -10.46 0.64 19.48
C LEU A 75 -11.34 1.42 20.45
N GLY A 76 -12.46 1.95 20.00
CA GLY A 76 -13.44 2.63 20.86
C GLY A 76 -14.22 1.69 21.76
N VAL A 77 -14.40 0.42 21.37
CA VAL A 77 -15.21 -0.57 22.09
C VAL A 77 -14.37 -1.68 22.70
N PHE A 78 -13.28 -2.09 22.02
CA PHE A 78 -12.44 -3.21 22.39
C PHE A 78 -10.98 -2.77 22.56
N SER A 79 -10.12 -3.68 23.04
CA SER A 79 -8.68 -3.47 23.08
C SER A 79 -8.07 -3.55 21.66
N TRP A 80 -6.85 -3.04 21.50
CA TRP A 80 -6.07 -3.12 20.24
C TRP A 80 -5.91 -4.55 19.70
N ARG A 81 -5.99 -5.56 20.56
CA ARG A 81 -5.95 -6.99 20.20
C ARG A 81 -7.11 -7.39 19.29
N ALA A 82 -8.27 -6.75 19.45
CA ALA A 82 -9.43 -7.05 18.63
C ALA A 82 -9.21 -6.79 17.14
N ILE A 83 -8.33 -5.86 16.78
CA ILE A 83 -7.95 -5.61 15.38
C ILE A 83 -7.34 -6.87 14.76
N PHE A 84 -6.42 -7.53 15.47
CA PHE A 84 -5.78 -8.74 14.97
C PHE A 84 -6.74 -9.91 14.87
N PHE A 85 -7.60 -10.09 15.85
CA PHE A 85 -8.63 -11.13 15.82
C PHE A 85 -9.67 -10.91 14.72
N SER A 86 -10.03 -9.67 14.40
CA SER A 86 -10.91 -9.37 13.27
C SER A 86 -10.31 -9.83 11.94
N PHE A 87 -9.00 -9.66 11.73
CA PHE A 87 -8.32 -10.21 10.56
C PHE A 87 -8.36 -11.75 10.53
N VAL A 88 -8.23 -12.42 11.68
CA VAL A 88 -8.33 -13.89 11.74
C VAL A 88 -9.69 -14.36 11.25
N VAL A 89 -10.78 -13.73 11.73
CA VAL A 89 -12.15 -14.11 11.34
C VAL A 89 -12.38 -13.90 9.84
N VAL A 90 -12.05 -12.69 9.34
CA VAL A 90 -12.27 -12.35 7.92
C VAL A 90 -11.47 -13.28 7.01
N LEU A 91 -10.20 -13.52 7.34
CA LEU A 91 -9.35 -14.39 6.54
C LEU A 91 -9.69 -15.87 6.67
N ALA A 92 -10.18 -16.32 7.82
CA ALA A 92 -10.64 -17.69 7.97
C ALA A 92 -11.83 -17.98 7.05
N VAL A 93 -12.76 -17.03 6.94
CA VAL A 93 -13.86 -17.10 5.95
C VAL A 93 -13.29 -17.12 4.53
N GLY A 94 -12.35 -16.23 4.21
CA GLY A 94 -11.69 -16.20 2.89
C GLY A 94 -10.99 -17.52 2.56
N VAL A 95 -10.27 -18.13 3.51
CA VAL A 95 -9.61 -19.42 3.33
C VAL A 95 -10.64 -20.53 3.14
N ALA A 96 -11.74 -20.55 3.89
CA ALA A 96 -12.80 -21.54 3.72
C ALA A 96 -13.42 -21.46 2.31
N PHE A 97 -13.64 -20.24 1.79
CA PHE A 97 -14.07 -20.04 0.40
C PHE A 97 -13.00 -20.52 -0.60
N ALA A 98 -11.74 -20.18 -0.38
CA ALA A 98 -10.66 -20.58 -1.25
C ALA A 98 -10.53 -22.11 -1.32
N LEU A 99 -10.55 -22.80 -0.19
CA LEU A 99 -10.48 -24.26 -0.15
C LEU A 99 -11.65 -24.96 -0.87
N LYS A 100 -12.82 -24.31 -0.91
CA LYS A 100 -14.02 -24.87 -1.56
C LYS A 100 -14.07 -24.59 -3.06
N PHE A 101 -13.61 -23.44 -3.51
CA PHE A 101 -13.84 -22.95 -4.87
C PHE A 101 -12.57 -22.78 -5.71
N LEU A 102 -11.40 -22.73 -5.07
CA LEU A 102 -10.15 -22.51 -5.79
C LEU A 102 -9.69 -23.82 -6.43
N VAL A 103 -9.60 -23.82 -7.75
CA VAL A 103 -9.03 -24.90 -8.54
C VAL A 103 -7.75 -24.37 -9.17
N ASN A 104 -6.70 -25.18 -9.21
CA ASN A 104 -5.46 -24.81 -9.90
C ASN A 104 -5.73 -24.67 -11.41
N PRO A 105 -5.68 -23.48 -12.00
CA PRO A 105 -5.97 -23.31 -13.41
C PRO A 105 -4.82 -23.74 -14.32
N CYS A 106 -3.60 -23.89 -13.79
CA CYS A 106 -2.39 -24.16 -14.55
C CYS A 106 -1.56 -25.31 -13.99
N GLU A 107 -0.76 -25.90 -14.84
CA GLU A 107 0.27 -26.86 -14.43
C GLU A 107 1.34 -26.15 -13.57
N LEU A 108 1.68 -26.77 -12.45
CA LEU A 108 2.67 -26.24 -11.52
C LEU A 108 4.06 -26.31 -12.13
N THR A 109 4.54 -25.20 -12.64
CA THR A 109 5.95 -25.03 -13.01
C THR A 109 6.77 -24.72 -11.77
N ARG A 110 7.94 -25.35 -11.66
CA ARG A 110 8.91 -25.11 -10.57
C ARG A 110 10.14 -24.41 -11.14
N PRO A 111 10.09 -23.10 -11.38
CA PRO A 111 11.26 -22.38 -11.83
C PRO A 111 12.34 -22.38 -10.75
N ASN A 112 13.60 -22.45 -11.15
CA ASN A 112 14.72 -22.26 -10.23
C ASN A 112 14.75 -20.82 -9.74
N VAL A 113 14.37 -20.62 -8.49
CA VAL A 113 14.39 -19.29 -7.85
C VAL A 113 15.80 -19.04 -7.30
N ASP A 114 16.40 -17.94 -7.69
CA ASP A 114 17.70 -17.53 -7.15
C ASP A 114 17.58 -17.07 -5.69
N ALA A 115 17.89 -17.97 -4.76
CA ALA A 115 17.81 -17.71 -3.33
C ALA A 115 18.65 -16.50 -2.88
N LEU A 116 19.82 -16.28 -3.49
CA LEU A 116 20.67 -15.13 -3.16
C LEU A 116 19.98 -13.81 -3.53
N SER A 117 19.32 -13.74 -4.68
CA SER A 117 18.54 -12.57 -5.07
C SER A 117 17.37 -12.31 -4.11
N CYS A 118 16.69 -13.34 -3.62
CA CYS A 118 15.65 -13.19 -2.61
C CYS A 118 16.22 -12.61 -1.29
N VAL A 119 17.35 -13.13 -0.81
CA VAL A 119 18.01 -12.63 0.41
C VAL A 119 18.45 -11.18 0.23
N LEU A 120 19.08 -10.85 -0.90
CA LEU A 120 19.54 -9.47 -1.20
C LEU A 120 18.35 -8.49 -1.24
N SER A 121 17.22 -8.87 -1.82
CA SER A 121 16.03 -8.03 -1.83
C SER A 121 15.45 -7.83 -0.42
N CYS A 122 15.37 -8.89 0.39
CA CYS A 122 14.91 -8.80 1.78
C CYS A 122 15.81 -7.91 2.64
N VAL A 123 17.13 -8.10 2.55
CA VAL A 123 18.11 -7.27 3.27
C VAL A 123 18.07 -5.83 2.77
N GLY A 124 17.94 -5.66 1.45
CA GLY A 124 17.91 -4.36 0.80
C GLY A 124 16.72 -3.51 1.23
N PHE A 125 15.52 -3.97 0.95
CA PHE A 125 14.30 -3.25 1.33
C PHE A 125 14.11 -3.21 2.85
N GLY A 126 14.41 -4.31 3.55
CA GLY A 126 14.36 -4.37 5.02
C GLY A 126 15.30 -3.36 5.67
N GLY A 127 16.54 -3.24 5.18
CA GLY A 127 17.53 -2.28 5.67
C GLY A 127 17.09 -0.83 5.46
N LEU A 128 16.50 -0.51 4.28
CA LEU A 128 15.96 0.83 4.02
C LEU A 128 14.79 1.16 4.95
N VAL A 129 13.79 0.29 5.05
CA VAL A 129 12.60 0.52 5.88
C VAL A 129 12.98 0.63 7.37
N PHE A 130 13.85 -0.28 7.84
CA PHE A 130 14.32 -0.28 9.23
C PHE A 130 15.13 0.97 9.55
N GLY A 131 16.07 1.35 8.66
CA GLY A 131 16.88 2.55 8.86
C GLY A 131 16.06 3.83 8.89
N VAL A 132 15.11 4.02 7.95
CA VAL A 132 14.19 5.16 7.97
C VAL A 132 13.31 5.14 9.23
N GLY A 133 12.82 3.97 9.65
CA GLY A 133 12.01 3.82 10.86
C GLY A 133 12.74 4.27 12.14
N LEU A 134 14.04 4.02 12.23
CA LEU A 134 14.86 4.43 13.37
C LEU A 134 15.19 5.93 13.37
N ALA A 135 15.05 6.63 12.25
CA ALA A 135 15.45 8.02 12.11
C ALA A 135 14.71 8.96 13.08
N SER A 136 13.45 8.66 13.40
CA SER A 136 12.64 9.43 14.34
C SER A 136 13.14 9.32 15.80
N SER A 137 13.76 8.20 16.17
CA SER A 137 14.22 7.94 17.54
C SER A 137 15.68 8.31 17.76
N TYR A 138 16.53 8.11 16.74
CA TYR A 138 18.00 8.28 16.87
C TYR A 138 18.55 9.45 16.06
N GLY A 139 17.73 10.08 15.22
CA GLY A 139 18.17 11.15 14.30
C GLY A 139 18.89 10.61 13.07
N TRP A 140 18.78 11.34 11.95
CA TRP A 140 19.27 10.93 10.64
C TRP A 140 20.80 10.70 10.55
N ALA A 141 21.58 11.38 11.39
CA ALA A 141 23.05 11.30 11.37
C ALA A 141 23.61 10.19 12.28
N SER A 142 22.77 9.42 12.98
CA SER A 142 23.21 8.37 13.88
C SER A 142 23.69 7.11 13.16
N ALA A 143 24.67 6.42 13.73
CA ALA A 143 25.15 5.15 13.18
C ALA A 143 24.06 4.08 13.13
N GLN A 144 23.10 4.08 14.08
CA GLN A 144 21.97 3.17 14.12
C GLN A 144 21.04 3.33 12.92
N VAL A 145 20.97 4.53 12.32
CA VAL A 145 20.19 4.84 11.11
C VAL A 145 21.03 4.60 9.85
N LEU A 146 22.26 5.13 9.84
CA LEU A 146 23.11 5.09 8.65
C LEU A 146 23.58 3.66 8.31
N ALA A 147 23.85 2.81 9.31
CA ALA A 147 24.35 1.45 9.06
C ALA A 147 23.30 0.58 8.34
N PRO A 148 22.03 0.45 8.79
CA PRO A 148 21.04 -0.32 8.05
C PRO A 148 20.68 0.32 6.70
N LEU A 149 20.68 1.66 6.56
CA LEU A 149 20.48 2.32 5.27
C LEU A 149 21.61 1.98 4.27
N ALA A 150 22.86 2.09 4.70
CA ALA A 150 24.02 1.75 3.86
C ALA A 150 24.00 0.26 3.46
N CYS A 151 23.73 -0.63 4.43
CA CYS A 151 23.57 -2.06 4.16
C CYS A 151 22.46 -2.32 3.14
N GLY A 152 21.29 -1.67 3.32
CA GLY A 152 20.17 -1.77 2.39
C GLY A 152 20.51 -1.31 0.98
N ILE A 153 21.15 -0.14 0.85
CA ILE A 153 21.55 0.41 -0.45
C ILE A 153 22.59 -0.52 -1.14
N VAL A 154 23.58 -1.00 -0.41
CA VAL A 154 24.60 -1.91 -0.96
C VAL A 154 23.96 -3.22 -1.40
N ALA A 155 23.05 -3.80 -0.59
CA ALA A 155 22.35 -5.03 -0.95
C ALA A 155 21.48 -4.85 -2.20
N LEU A 156 20.75 -3.71 -2.33
CA LEU A 156 19.96 -3.42 -3.53
C LEU A 156 20.81 -3.15 -4.77
N ALA A 157 21.94 -2.47 -4.61
CA ALA A 157 22.88 -2.27 -5.71
C ALA A 157 23.46 -3.61 -6.21
N TRP A 158 23.80 -4.50 -5.27
CA TRP A 158 24.27 -5.85 -5.62
C TRP A 158 23.13 -6.68 -6.23
N TYR A 159 21.92 -6.61 -5.68
CA TYR A 159 20.73 -7.22 -6.28
C TYR A 159 20.52 -6.76 -7.73
N ALA A 160 20.50 -5.45 -7.96
CA ALA A 160 20.32 -4.89 -9.30
C ALA A 160 21.39 -5.36 -10.28
N ARG A 161 22.69 -5.32 -9.87
CA ARG A 161 23.79 -5.82 -10.68
C ARG A 161 23.63 -7.31 -10.99
N ARG A 162 23.22 -8.12 -10.01
CA ARG A 162 23.00 -9.55 -10.18
C ARG A 162 21.85 -9.83 -11.17
N GLN A 163 20.73 -9.10 -11.08
CA GLN A 163 19.60 -9.25 -12.01
C GLN A 163 19.97 -8.89 -13.45
N LEU A 164 20.99 -8.05 -13.67
CA LEU A 164 21.53 -7.75 -15.01
C LEU A 164 22.41 -8.86 -15.58
N MET A 165 22.96 -9.75 -14.74
CA MET A 165 23.93 -10.80 -15.11
C MET A 165 23.31 -12.19 -15.23
N ILE A 166 22.15 -12.43 -14.60
CA ILE A 166 21.47 -13.74 -14.62
C ILE A 166 20.63 -13.85 -15.88
N ASP A 167 20.65 -15.05 -16.52
CA ASP A 167 19.89 -15.33 -17.75
C ASP A 167 18.38 -15.27 -17.54
N VAL A 168 17.91 -15.72 -16.37
CA VAL A 168 16.49 -15.70 -15.97
C VAL A 168 16.34 -14.82 -14.72
N PRO A 169 16.28 -13.49 -14.88
CA PRO A 169 16.16 -12.59 -13.75
C PRO A 169 14.77 -12.66 -13.12
N ILE A 170 14.69 -12.53 -11.78
CA ILE A 170 13.41 -12.42 -11.06
C ILE A 170 12.68 -11.13 -11.47
N ILE A 171 13.44 -10.04 -11.61
CA ILE A 171 12.93 -8.75 -12.10
C ILE A 171 13.86 -8.25 -13.19
N ASN A 172 13.31 -7.91 -14.34
CA ASN A 172 14.09 -7.32 -15.43
C ASN A 172 14.43 -5.85 -15.12
N VAL A 173 15.57 -5.64 -14.47
CA VAL A 173 16.03 -4.29 -14.08
C VAL A 173 16.30 -3.37 -15.29
N ARG A 174 16.48 -3.92 -16.49
CA ARG A 174 16.68 -3.13 -17.72
C ARG A 174 15.51 -2.21 -18.06
N ILE A 175 14.31 -2.51 -17.51
CA ILE A 175 13.12 -1.68 -17.68
C ILE A 175 13.32 -0.25 -17.11
N PHE A 176 14.21 -0.08 -16.12
CA PHE A 176 14.59 1.25 -15.62
C PHE A 176 15.39 2.11 -16.63
N GLY A 177 15.83 1.53 -17.76
CA GLY A 177 16.35 2.29 -18.89
C GLY A 177 15.29 2.98 -19.73
N ILE A 178 14.02 2.62 -19.59
CA ILE A 178 12.90 3.18 -20.34
C ILE A 178 12.40 4.43 -19.62
N ARG A 179 12.51 5.61 -20.26
CA ARG A 179 12.11 6.88 -19.65
C ARG A 179 10.64 6.91 -19.18
N GLY A 180 9.72 6.34 -19.97
CA GLY A 180 8.30 6.26 -19.63
C GLY A 180 8.06 5.48 -18.34
N PHE A 181 8.74 4.34 -18.16
CA PHE A 181 8.67 3.53 -16.94
C PHE A 181 9.20 4.29 -15.71
N VAL A 182 10.36 4.94 -15.84
CA VAL A 182 10.97 5.68 -14.72
C VAL A 182 10.12 6.87 -14.30
N LEU A 183 9.61 7.64 -15.25
CA LEU A 183 8.75 8.80 -14.94
C LEU A 183 7.41 8.36 -14.35
N GLY A 184 6.78 7.33 -14.91
CA GLY A 184 5.55 6.75 -14.38
C GLY A 184 5.74 6.17 -12.96
N GLY A 185 6.82 5.43 -12.76
CA GLY A 185 7.20 4.87 -11.46
C GLY A 185 7.49 5.95 -10.41
N ALA A 186 8.23 6.99 -10.77
CA ALA A 186 8.49 8.13 -9.88
C ALA A 186 7.21 8.87 -9.50
N ALA A 187 6.34 9.11 -10.47
CA ALA A 187 5.03 9.72 -10.23
C ALA A 187 4.16 8.86 -9.29
N MET A 188 4.14 7.55 -9.48
CA MET A 188 3.47 6.61 -8.58
C MET A 188 4.07 6.63 -7.17
N MET A 189 5.40 6.63 -7.04
CA MET A 189 6.08 6.67 -5.76
C MET A 189 5.71 7.94 -4.96
N ILE A 190 5.70 9.11 -5.62
CA ILE A 190 5.28 10.37 -5.00
C ILE A 190 3.81 10.28 -4.57
N ASN A 191 2.94 9.80 -5.43
CA ASN A 191 1.51 9.67 -5.15
C ASN A 191 1.22 8.72 -3.96
N PHE A 192 1.88 7.57 -3.91
CA PHE A 192 1.82 6.66 -2.77
C PHE A 192 2.36 7.30 -1.50
N GLY A 193 3.48 8.04 -1.59
CA GLY A 193 4.05 8.77 -0.47
C GLY A 193 3.06 9.78 0.12
N ILE A 194 2.38 10.57 -0.71
CA ILE A 194 1.33 11.51 -0.28
C ILE A 194 0.19 10.75 0.41
N THR A 195 -0.28 9.66 -0.19
CA THR A 195 -1.39 8.86 0.35
C THR A 195 -1.05 8.27 1.72
N LEU A 196 0.11 7.62 1.84
CA LEU A 196 0.54 7.02 3.10
C LEU A 196 0.80 8.07 4.18
N SER A 197 1.39 9.22 3.79
CA SER A 197 1.58 10.34 4.72
C SER A 197 0.24 10.86 5.24
N ALA A 198 -0.74 11.06 4.37
CA ALA A 198 -2.08 11.47 4.78
C ALA A 198 -2.75 10.44 5.68
N MET A 199 -2.66 9.15 5.35
CA MET A 199 -3.22 8.06 6.17
C MET A 199 -2.58 7.96 7.56
N PHE A 200 -1.32 8.35 7.69
CA PHE A 200 -0.60 8.29 8.97
C PHE A 200 -0.72 9.59 9.78
N LEU A 201 -0.52 10.73 9.13
CA LEU A 201 -0.46 12.03 9.81
C LEU A 201 -1.84 12.60 10.13
N LEU A 202 -2.81 12.42 9.24
CA LEU A 202 -4.14 13.01 9.43
C LEU A 202 -4.88 12.48 10.66
N PRO A 203 -4.92 11.16 10.96
CA PRO A 203 -5.47 10.67 12.21
C PRO A 203 -4.77 11.25 13.45
N GLN A 204 -3.44 11.35 13.41
CA GLN A 204 -2.69 11.92 14.53
C GLN A 204 -2.99 13.40 14.73
N PHE A 205 -3.11 14.16 13.64
CA PHE A 205 -3.51 15.58 13.71
C PHE A 205 -4.91 15.71 14.32
N ILE A 206 -5.89 14.94 13.85
CA ILE A 206 -7.27 14.99 14.37
C ILE A 206 -7.32 14.61 15.85
N GLN A 207 -6.55 13.60 16.27
CA GLN A 207 -6.54 13.14 17.68
C GLN A 207 -5.75 14.07 18.59
N ASN A 208 -4.52 14.44 18.20
CA ASN A 208 -3.58 15.14 19.09
C ASN A 208 -3.74 16.67 19.04
N ALA A 209 -4.01 17.25 17.86
CA ALA A 209 -4.13 18.69 17.70
C ALA A 209 -5.57 19.21 17.86
N MET A 210 -6.55 18.43 17.38
CA MET A 210 -7.96 18.79 17.49
C MET A 210 -8.67 18.18 18.70
N GLY A 211 -8.03 17.24 19.44
CA GLY A 211 -8.59 16.60 20.64
C GLY A 211 -9.76 15.64 20.38
N VAL A 212 -9.88 15.14 19.17
CA VAL A 212 -11.01 14.28 18.78
C VAL A 212 -10.75 12.81 19.14
N ALA A 213 -11.76 12.13 19.67
CA ALA A 213 -11.64 10.71 20.03
C ALA A 213 -11.30 9.81 18.84
N VAL A 214 -10.56 8.73 19.09
CA VAL A 214 -10.08 7.78 18.06
C VAL A 214 -11.23 7.23 17.20
N ALA A 215 -12.35 6.88 17.80
CA ALA A 215 -13.53 6.36 17.08
C ALA A 215 -14.09 7.41 16.11
N MET A 216 -14.19 8.67 16.51
CA MET A 216 -14.66 9.77 15.67
C MET A 216 -13.69 10.10 14.54
N THR A 217 -12.38 9.96 14.76
CA THR A 217 -11.36 10.15 13.72
C THR A 217 -11.63 9.26 12.50
N GLY A 218 -11.96 7.99 12.73
CA GLY A 218 -12.32 7.06 11.65
C GLY A 218 -13.53 7.53 10.85
N ILE A 219 -14.56 8.05 11.54
CA ILE A 219 -15.79 8.57 10.90
C ILE A 219 -15.47 9.84 10.07
N ILE A 220 -14.61 10.72 10.58
CA ILE A 220 -14.18 11.95 9.89
C ILE A 220 -13.43 11.61 8.59
N MET A 221 -12.64 10.54 8.58
CA MET A 221 -11.89 10.12 7.40
C MET A 221 -12.73 9.34 6.38
N LEU A 222 -13.86 8.77 6.79
CA LEU A 222 -14.71 7.90 5.95
C LEU A 222 -15.15 8.56 4.64
N PRO A 223 -15.64 9.83 4.61
CA PRO A 223 -16.06 10.46 3.35
C PRO A 223 -14.96 10.51 2.30
N GLY A 224 -13.73 10.86 2.71
CA GLY A 224 -12.58 10.87 1.80
C GLY A 224 -12.27 9.47 1.26
N GLY A 225 -12.35 8.44 2.10
CA GLY A 225 -12.16 7.06 1.70
C GLY A 225 -13.20 6.57 0.68
N ILE A 226 -14.48 6.88 0.89
CA ILE A 226 -15.56 6.54 -0.04
C ILE A 226 -15.34 7.24 -1.38
N VAL A 227 -15.00 8.53 -1.36
CA VAL A 227 -14.71 9.31 -2.57
C VAL A 227 -13.50 8.71 -3.32
N ASN A 228 -12.45 8.32 -2.61
CA ASN A 228 -11.29 7.66 -3.22
C ASN A 228 -11.69 6.38 -3.97
N ALA A 229 -12.51 5.52 -3.37
CA ALA A 229 -12.99 4.29 -3.99
C ALA A 229 -13.83 4.56 -5.25
N ILE A 230 -14.76 5.53 -5.19
CA ILE A 230 -15.61 5.91 -6.33
C ILE A 230 -14.75 6.49 -7.47
N VAL A 231 -13.86 7.42 -7.14
CA VAL A 231 -12.99 8.07 -8.14
C VAL A 231 -12.00 7.08 -8.74
N SER A 232 -11.49 6.10 -7.99
CA SER A 232 -10.63 5.03 -8.50
C SER A 232 -11.32 4.23 -9.62
N MET A 233 -12.60 3.91 -9.42
CA MET A 233 -13.39 3.20 -10.43
C MET A 233 -13.63 4.07 -11.70
N LEU A 234 -13.84 5.38 -11.49
CA LEU A 234 -14.08 6.32 -12.59
C LEU A 234 -12.80 6.67 -13.35
N ALA A 235 -11.66 6.71 -12.66
CA ALA A 235 -10.36 7.08 -13.23
C ALA A 235 -9.93 6.13 -14.35
N GLY A 236 -10.18 4.82 -14.21
CA GLY A 236 -9.93 3.85 -15.28
C GLY A 236 -10.75 4.15 -16.53
N ARG A 237 -12.05 4.41 -16.38
CA ARG A 237 -12.93 4.76 -17.52
C ARG A 237 -12.57 6.10 -18.17
N LEU A 238 -12.11 7.04 -17.37
CA LEU A 238 -11.67 8.35 -17.86
C LEU A 238 -10.36 8.21 -18.65
N TYR A 239 -9.45 7.39 -18.20
CA TYR A 239 -8.23 7.05 -18.93
C TYR A 239 -8.53 6.50 -20.32
N ASP A 240 -9.47 5.55 -20.43
CA ASP A 240 -9.87 4.94 -21.70
C ASP A 240 -10.44 5.96 -22.71
N ARG A 241 -11.07 7.05 -22.20
CA ARG A 241 -11.71 8.07 -23.06
C ARG A 241 -10.80 9.21 -23.47
N VAL A 242 -9.96 9.72 -22.54
CA VAL A 242 -9.20 10.96 -22.75
C VAL A 242 -7.67 10.75 -22.66
N GLY A 243 -7.22 9.51 -22.50
CA GLY A 243 -5.81 9.17 -22.38
C GLY A 243 -5.22 9.52 -21.01
N ALA A 244 -3.89 9.30 -20.88
CA ALA A 244 -3.18 9.42 -19.60
C ALA A 244 -2.99 10.86 -19.10
N CYS A 245 -2.71 11.80 -20.03
CA CYS A 245 -2.17 13.12 -19.67
C CYS A 245 -3.15 14.00 -18.88
N ILE A 246 -4.43 14.04 -19.31
CA ILE A 246 -5.43 14.93 -18.71
C ILE A 246 -5.78 14.48 -17.29
N PRO A 247 -6.17 13.20 -17.05
CA PRO A 247 -6.49 12.74 -15.69
C PRO A 247 -5.29 12.86 -14.75
N ALA A 248 -4.07 12.57 -15.22
CA ALA A 248 -2.87 12.69 -14.39
C ALA A 248 -2.62 14.14 -13.95
N ARG A 249 -2.71 15.11 -14.87
CA ARG A 249 -2.53 16.53 -14.55
C ARG A 249 -3.57 17.04 -13.54
N ILE A 250 -4.84 16.69 -13.76
CA ILE A 250 -5.94 17.07 -12.84
C ILE A 250 -5.72 16.39 -11.49
N GLY A 251 -5.36 15.08 -11.50
CA GLY A 251 -5.11 14.32 -10.30
C GLY A 251 -3.98 14.90 -9.45
N PHE A 252 -2.82 15.22 -10.05
CA PHE A 252 -1.72 15.85 -9.34
C PHE A 252 -2.07 17.26 -8.85
N ALA A 253 -2.77 18.07 -9.64
CA ALA A 253 -3.21 19.40 -9.21
C ALA A 253 -4.13 19.33 -7.99
N LEU A 254 -5.10 18.42 -7.98
CA LEU A 254 -5.99 18.20 -6.84
C LEU A 254 -5.25 17.62 -5.63
N SER A 255 -4.29 16.71 -5.84
CA SER A 255 -3.46 16.18 -4.74
C SER A 255 -2.62 17.28 -4.10
N ILE A 256 -2.06 18.16 -4.89
CA ILE A 256 -1.31 19.34 -4.39
C ILE A 256 -2.26 20.28 -3.63
N ALA A 257 -3.41 20.63 -4.22
CA ALA A 257 -4.39 21.50 -3.57
C ALA A 257 -4.88 20.92 -2.24
N GLY A 258 -5.25 19.63 -2.21
CA GLY A 258 -5.66 18.93 -0.98
C GLY A 258 -4.56 18.90 0.07
N SER A 259 -3.30 18.66 -0.34
CA SER A 259 -2.14 18.67 0.56
C SER A 259 -1.89 20.07 1.14
N ILE A 260 -2.00 21.11 0.33
CA ILE A 260 -1.88 22.51 0.81
C ILE A 260 -3.02 22.83 1.79
N MET A 261 -4.25 22.46 1.48
CA MET A 261 -5.37 22.65 2.41
C MET A 261 -5.12 21.94 3.74
N LEU A 262 -4.60 20.71 3.74
CA LEU A 262 -4.24 20.00 4.97
C LEU A 262 -3.06 20.67 5.70
N LEU A 263 -2.07 21.20 4.98
CA LEU A 263 -0.96 21.94 5.57
C LEU A 263 -1.41 23.23 6.28
N LEU A 264 -2.42 23.89 5.73
CA LEU A 264 -3.01 25.10 6.32
C LEU A 264 -3.99 24.80 7.46
N ALA A 265 -4.33 23.52 7.69
CA ALA A 265 -5.18 23.13 8.80
C ALA A 265 -4.43 23.33 10.13
N MET A 266 -5.11 23.98 11.07
CA MET A 266 -4.63 24.20 12.45
C MET A 266 -5.52 23.46 13.43
N GLY A 267 -5.07 23.26 14.67
CA GLY A 267 -5.87 22.61 15.71
C GLY A 267 -7.22 23.31 16.00
N SER A 268 -7.31 24.61 15.69
CA SER A 268 -8.54 25.42 15.75
C SER A 268 -9.42 25.29 14.49
N SER A 269 -8.98 24.59 13.46
CA SER A 269 -9.76 24.41 12.23
C SER A 269 -11.04 23.60 12.49
N THR A 270 -12.09 23.88 11.73
CA THR A 270 -13.32 23.09 11.84
C THR A 270 -13.14 21.69 11.28
N ILE A 271 -13.82 20.71 11.84
CA ILE A 271 -13.82 19.32 11.34
C ILE A 271 -14.27 19.29 9.87
N ALA A 272 -15.24 20.13 9.50
CA ALA A 272 -15.72 20.23 8.11
C ALA A 272 -14.60 20.64 7.14
N TYR A 273 -13.73 21.57 7.53
CA TYR A 273 -12.57 21.97 6.70
C TYR A 273 -11.63 20.78 6.45
N VAL A 274 -11.32 20.01 7.49
CA VAL A 274 -10.43 18.85 7.39
C VAL A 274 -11.05 17.76 6.50
N ILE A 275 -12.35 17.53 6.62
CA ILE A 275 -13.08 16.58 5.74
C ILE A 275 -12.99 17.03 4.28
N VAL A 276 -13.25 18.30 3.98
CA VAL A 276 -13.19 18.83 2.60
C VAL A 276 -11.77 18.73 2.04
N ALA A 277 -10.76 19.12 2.81
CA ALA A 277 -9.36 19.02 2.41
C ALA A 277 -8.96 17.57 2.11
N HIS A 278 -9.39 16.61 2.97
CA HIS A 278 -9.17 15.19 2.76
C HIS A 278 -9.90 14.67 1.52
N ILE A 279 -11.14 15.07 1.27
CA ILE A 279 -11.89 14.71 0.07
C ILE A 279 -11.17 15.19 -1.19
N VAL A 280 -10.72 16.46 -1.22
CA VAL A 280 -9.98 17.01 -2.38
C VAL A 280 -8.73 16.19 -2.67
N LEU A 281 -7.97 15.84 -1.63
CA LEU A 281 -6.80 14.97 -1.75
C LEU A 281 -7.18 13.59 -2.31
N MET A 282 -8.25 12.99 -1.76
CA MET A 282 -8.70 11.65 -2.12
C MET A 282 -9.36 11.57 -3.51
N ILE A 283 -9.74 12.68 -4.12
CA ILE A 283 -10.09 12.76 -5.55
C ILE A 283 -8.82 12.77 -6.40
N GLY A 284 -7.83 13.55 -6.00
CA GLY A 284 -6.59 13.72 -6.75
C GLY A 284 -5.77 12.44 -6.89
N VAL A 285 -5.61 11.71 -5.78
CA VAL A 285 -4.78 10.51 -5.69
C VAL A 285 -5.12 9.46 -6.75
N PRO A 286 -6.35 8.94 -6.87
CA PRO A 286 -6.66 7.90 -7.85
C PRO A 286 -6.66 8.41 -9.30
N LEU A 287 -7.02 9.69 -9.52
CA LEU A 287 -6.94 10.29 -10.85
C LEU A 287 -5.51 10.39 -11.37
N ALA A 288 -4.53 10.61 -10.49
CA ALA A 288 -3.12 10.61 -10.85
C ALA A 288 -2.55 9.19 -10.99
N MET A 289 -2.95 8.27 -10.11
CA MET A 289 -2.37 6.94 -10.01
C MET A 289 -2.70 6.04 -11.22
N SER A 290 -3.97 5.96 -11.61
CA SER A 290 -4.43 5.07 -12.69
C SER A 290 -3.71 5.32 -14.02
N PRO A 291 -3.59 6.57 -14.51
CA PRO A 291 -2.85 6.84 -15.75
C PRO A 291 -1.36 6.54 -15.66
N CYS A 292 -0.73 6.86 -14.51
CA CYS A 292 0.70 6.61 -14.32
C CYS A 292 1.01 5.11 -14.31
N GLN A 293 0.16 4.31 -13.67
CA GLN A 293 0.30 2.85 -13.63
C GLN A 293 0.16 2.25 -15.02
N THR A 294 -0.85 2.62 -15.77
CA THR A 294 -1.08 2.09 -17.13
C THR A 294 0.01 2.54 -18.10
N SER A 295 0.48 3.78 -17.99
CA SER A 295 1.57 4.31 -18.84
C SER A 295 2.93 3.69 -18.50
N ALA A 296 3.14 3.18 -17.29
CA ALA A 296 4.35 2.46 -16.93
C ALA A 296 4.35 1.00 -17.42
N LEU A 297 3.19 0.43 -17.72
CA LEU A 297 3.03 -0.95 -18.20
C LEU A 297 2.98 -1.07 -19.72
N ASN A 298 2.75 0.03 -20.45
CA ASN A 298 2.76 0.14 -21.91
C ASN A 298 4.06 0.76 -22.42
#